data_3e5fe3565fca9afc0c33f7bd0b269e7c
#
_entry.id   3e5fe3565fca9afc0c33f7bd0b269e7c
#
_cell.length_a   1.000
_cell.length_b   1.000
_cell.length_c   1.000
_cell.angle_alpha   90.00
_cell.angle_beta   90.00
_cell.angle_gamma   90.00
#
_symmetry.space_group_name_H-M   'P 1'
#
loop_
_entity.id
_entity.type
_entity.pdbx_description
1 polymer ?
#
loop_
_entity_poly.entity_id
_entity_poly.type
_entity_poly.pdbx_seq_one_letter_code
_entity_poly.pdbx_strand_id
1 'polypeptide(L)'
;MISSKGKELNMKGIFKKKITIIILLLTLISLVLTGIILVKLVKNANGKEVDRAWFFEESIETGQPIILKNAYIISNIEDKLSFIYDYKTYEVDGCMSQSYIGIGDIHIDGDKISKVSIKPEQIEGVLQSYTENEVALKEHGVKKKNTSLPIYQVIDGQIMQREWTQMIVGVSQIECVMEKGVVCGIILQEDVVPKDIRVLMKNGNNIFYSQIYVKKQSDGSVVNINAYMNETGNMKCTLEDKEGLIVCDSFGNALEPVFEGVLHFQIEPEGIVMINELPMELYLKYVLPSEMPRTFGAEALKAQAVCARTYAYVHMNNQSYAKYGANMDDTTSFQAYHNTNRTEETDAAVDATIGEVATCNGELISCYYFSTSPGVTNDLSSWGNEHSDYIACAGFEFSEGLDLTKEEDFSRFMSSKNVSYDAVSNYYRWKAVLDISTIRDKEKGALKFITVKQRNAGGYVTKLELTYENTTEILLKETEIRKILGAYMQELILQNEQVRTDLIRLPSACFEVLVNADGQIVLRGGGNGHGIGMSQYGARGMAEKGYNYKEIIDYYYENVVVKKL
;
A
#
# COMPACT_ATOMS: atom_id res chain seq x y z
N MET A 1 -34.42 55.07 -15.88
CA MET A 1 -34.01 53.69 -16.23
C MET A 1 -33.09 53.64 -17.46
N ILE A 2 -31.96 54.38 -17.45
CA ILE A 2 -30.95 54.31 -18.53
C ILE A 2 -29.58 54.53 -17.88
N SER A 3 -29.10 53.60 -17.05
CA SER A 3 -27.73 53.69 -16.50
C SER A 3 -27.08 52.34 -16.11
N SER A 4 -27.77 51.20 -16.20
CA SER A 4 -27.20 49.92 -15.79
C SER A 4 -26.69 49.04 -16.95
N LYS A 5 -27.22 49.17 -18.17
CA LYS A 5 -26.80 48.39 -19.33
C LYS A 5 -25.43 48.76 -19.92
N GLY A 6 -24.96 49.99 -19.73
CA GLY A 6 -23.66 50.45 -20.26
C GLY A 6 -22.46 49.95 -19.48
N LYS A 7 -22.60 49.65 -18.19
CA LYS A 7 -21.49 49.10 -17.36
C LYS A 7 -21.27 47.60 -17.52
N GLU A 8 -22.31 46.82 -17.78
CA GLU A 8 -22.21 45.37 -18.01
C GLU A 8 -21.59 45.02 -19.36
N LEU A 9 -21.86 45.79 -20.42
CA LEU A 9 -21.21 45.58 -21.73
C LEU A 9 -19.71 45.89 -21.70
N ASN A 10 -19.28 46.87 -20.90
CA ASN A 10 -17.86 47.23 -20.80
C ASN A 10 -17.05 46.20 -19.97
N MET A 11 -17.65 45.60 -18.94
CA MET A 11 -17.00 44.54 -18.17
C MET A 11 -16.80 43.25 -18.97
N LYS A 12 -17.78 42.83 -19.77
CA LYS A 12 -17.64 41.65 -20.67
C LYS A 12 -16.56 41.87 -21.74
N GLY A 13 -16.41 43.08 -22.24
CA GLY A 13 -15.35 43.47 -23.19
C GLY A 13 -13.94 43.41 -22.58
N ILE A 14 -13.79 43.87 -21.35
CA ILE A 14 -12.53 43.85 -20.60
C ILE A 14 -12.15 42.39 -20.21
N PHE A 15 -13.12 41.58 -19.82
CA PHE A 15 -12.90 40.18 -19.48
C PHE A 15 -12.49 39.35 -20.70
N LYS A 16 -13.14 39.56 -21.87
CA LYS A 16 -12.76 38.95 -23.13
C LYS A 16 -11.34 39.35 -23.56
N LYS A 17 -10.96 40.61 -23.45
CA LYS A 17 -9.58 41.06 -23.77
C LYS A 17 -8.54 40.44 -22.83
N LYS A 18 -8.81 40.31 -21.52
CA LYS A 18 -7.88 39.67 -20.57
C LYS A 18 -7.71 38.18 -20.87
N ILE A 19 -8.78 37.47 -21.19
CA ILE A 19 -8.71 36.05 -21.57
C ILE A 19 -7.90 35.87 -22.88
N THR A 20 -8.12 36.73 -23.86
CA THR A 20 -7.37 36.71 -25.13
C THR A 20 -5.87 36.96 -24.92
N ILE A 21 -5.50 37.89 -24.03
CA ILE A 21 -4.10 38.17 -23.68
C ILE A 21 -3.47 36.98 -22.93
N ILE A 22 -4.20 36.34 -22.03
CA ILE A 22 -3.71 35.15 -21.30
C ILE A 22 -3.51 33.97 -22.27
N ILE A 23 -4.43 33.75 -23.21
CA ILE A 23 -4.29 32.69 -24.23
C ILE A 23 -3.10 33.01 -25.17
N LEU A 24 -2.90 34.26 -25.56
CA LEU A 24 -1.74 34.67 -26.37
C LEU A 24 -0.42 34.52 -25.62
N LEU A 25 -0.37 34.77 -24.31
CA LEU A 25 0.80 34.55 -23.48
C LEU A 25 1.10 33.06 -23.32
N LEU A 26 0.08 32.23 -23.10
CA LEU A 26 0.24 30.77 -22.99
C LEU A 26 0.67 30.13 -24.31
N THR A 27 0.16 30.62 -25.46
CA THR A 27 0.63 30.16 -26.79
C THR A 27 2.05 30.65 -27.10
N LEU A 28 2.45 31.84 -26.65
CA LEU A 28 3.82 32.31 -26.81
C LEU A 28 4.81 31.52 -25.96
N ILE A 29 4.45 31.19 -24.71
CA ILE A 29 5.23 30.32 -23.82
C ILE A 29 5.34 28.91 -24.41
N SER A 30 4.26 28.37 -24.96
CA SER A 30 4.27 27.06 -25.63
C SER A 30 5.15 27.08 -26.90
N LEU A 31 5.13 28.15 -27.69
CA LEU A 31 6.00 28.31 -28.87
C LEU A 31 7.47 28.49 -28.50
N VAL A 32 7.78 29.15 -27.39
CA VAL A 32 9.16 29.28 -26.89
C VAL A 32 9.66 27.92 -26.35
N LEU A 33 8.82 27.18 -25.60
CA LEU A 33 9.14 25.84 -25.12
C LEU A 33 9.31 24.82 -26.27
N THR A 34 8.43 24.87 -27.29
CA THR A 34 8.60 24.04 -28.50
C THR A 34 9.80 24.46 -29.33
N GLY A 35 10.12 25.75 -29.40
CA GLY A 35 11.33 26.26 -30.05
C GLY A 35 12.61 25.77 -29.34
N ILE A 36 12.65 25.78 -28.02
CA ILE A 36 13.77 25.27 -27.23
C ILE A 36 13.92 23.75 -27.40
N ILE A 37 12.79 23.00 -27.44
CA ILE A 37 12.79 21.55 -27.70
C ILE A 37 13.24 21.26 -29.13
N LEU A 38 12.80 22.03 -30.13
CA LEU A 38 13.23 21.87 -31.54
C LEU A 38 14.71 22.21 -31.72
N VAL A 39 15.23 23.24 -31.04
CA VAL A 39 16.65 23.58 -31.07
C VAL A 39 17.50 22.48 -30.42
N LYS A 40 17.02 21.85 -29.34
CA LYS A 40 17.65 20.66 -28.78
C LYS A 40 17.59 19.44 -29.69
N LEU A 41 16.46 19.22 -30.39
CA LEU A 41 16.29 18.10 -31.32
C LEU A 41 17.08 18.30 -32.63
N VAL A 42 17.23 19.54 -33.12
CA VAL A 42 18.03 19.83 -34.34
C VAL A 42 19.54 19.79 -34.02
N LYS A 43 19.96 20.13 -32.81
CA LYS A 43 21.36 19.91 -32.36
C LYS A 43 21.70 18.42 -32.23
N ASN A 44 20.75 17.56 -31.90
CA ASN A 44 20.94 16.10 -31.83
C ASN A 44 21.01 15.40 -33.19
N ALA A 45 20.61 16.06 -34.28
CA ALA A 45 20.61 15.46 -35.63
C ALA A 45 21.94 15.61 -36.41
N ASN A 46 22.87 16.44 -35.91
CA ASN A 46 24.17 16.66 -36.53
C ASN A 46 25.33 16.38 -35.57
N GLY A 47 25.74 15.11 -35.51
CA GLY A 47 27.08 14.68 -35.08
C GLY A 47 27.33 14.79 -33.55
N LYS A 48 27.53 13.63 -32.91
CA LYS A 48 28.18 13.37 -31.60
C LYS A 48 28.70 14.62 -30.85
N GLU A 49 27.84 15.44 -30.28
CA GLU A 49 28.14 16.15 -29.05
C GLU A 49 27.85 15.17 -27.92
N VAL A 50 28.86 14.77 -27.18
CA VAL A 50 28.74 14.13 -25.88
C VAL A 50 27.92 15.10 -25.02
N ASP A 51 26.71 14.72 -24.61
CA ASP A 51 25.89 15.53 -23.71
C ASP A 51 26.74 15.86 -22.47
N ARG A 52 27.21 17.11 -22.40
CA ARG A 52 28.00 17.58 -21.28
C ARG A 52 27.10 17.52 -20.05
N ALA A 53 27.56 16.91 -18.97
CA ALA A 53 26.74 16.79 -17.76
C ALA A 53 26.29 18.19 -17.28
N TRP A 54 25.03 18.35 -16.94
CA TRP A 54 24.37 19.62 -16.61
C TRP A 54 25.13 20.47 -15.57
N PHE A 55 25.79 19.82 -14.63
CA PHE A 55 26.56 20.49 -13.57
C PHE A 55 27.82 21.22 -14.08
N PHE A 56 28.43 20.78 -15.17
CA PHE A 56 29.49 21.53 -15.82
C PHE A 56 28.94 22.74 -16.55
N GLU A 57 27.82 22.60 -17.28
CA GLU A 57 27.17 23.71 -17.96
C GLU A 57 26.77 24.79 -16.96
N GLU A 58 26.11 24.42 -15.86
CA GLU A 58 25.67 25.34 -14.82
C GLU A 58 26.86 26.05 -14.13
N SER A 59 27.96 25.33 -13.83
CA SER A 59 29.17 25.94 -13.26
C SER A 59 29.82 26.94 -14.19
N ILE A 60 29.85 26.66 -15.50
CA ILE A 60 30.39 27.56 -16.52
C ILE A 60 29.48 28.79 -16.67
N GLU A 61 28.18 28.59 -16.80
CA GLU A 61 27.18 29.65 -17.01
C GLU A 61 27.11 30.62 -15.82
N THR A 62 27.16 30.09 -14.59
CA THR A 62 27.06 30.89 -13.36
C THR A 62 28.40 31.47 -12.91
N GLY A 63 29.51 30.90 -13.36
CA GLY A 63 30.84 31.20 -12.85
C GLY A 63 31.02 30.83 -11.37
N GLN A 64 30.20 29.93 -10.84
CA GLN A 64 30.24 29.49 -9.44
C GLN A 64 30.55 28.01 -9.35
N PRO A 65 31.35 27.58 -8.35
CA PRO A 65 31.59 26.16 -8.10
C PRO A 65 30.29 25.46 -7.68
N ILE A 66 30.10 24.22 -8.16
CA ILE A 66 28.99 23.33 -7.78
C ILE A 66 29.53 22.18 -6.93
N ILE A 67 28.73 21.76 -5.93
CA ILE A 67 29.04 20.59 -5.11
C ILE A 67 27.93 19.56 -5.26
N LEU A 68 28.25 18.42 -5.87
CA LEU A 68 27.36 17.25 -5.87
C LEU A 68 27.57 16.52 -4.53
N LYS A 69 26.64 16.73 -3.60
CA LYS A 69 26.76 16.14 -2.26
C LYS A 69 26.31 14.69 -2.23
N ASN A 70 27.08 13.87 -1.53
CA ASN A 70 26.77 12.46 -1.27
C ASN A 70 26.60 11.61 -2.53
N ALA A 71 27.36 11.89 -3.60
CA ALA A 71 27.42 11.02 -4.78
C ALA A 71 28.10 9.68 -4.42
N TYR A 72 27.69 8.58 -5.06
CA TYR A 72 28.36 7.30 -4.92
C TYR A 72 29.47 7.18 -5.98
N ILE A 73 30.72 7.12 -5.53
CA ILE A 73 31.91 6.99 -6.38
C ILE A 73 32.11 5.51 -6.68
N ILE A 74 32.04 5.15 -7.97
CA ILE A 74 32.15 3.77 -8.46
C ILE A 74 33.62 3.42 -8.73
N SER A 75 34.33 4.28 -9.45
CA SER A 75 35.69 4.05 -9.85
C SER A 75 36.43 5.35 -10.14
N ASN A 76 37.74 5.27 -10.06
CA ASN A 76 38.68 6.33 -10.48
C ASN A 76 39.85 5.65 -11.19
N ILE A 77 39.74 5.50 -12.51
CA ILE A 77 40.66 4.75 -13.37
C ILE A 77 41.00 5.59 -14.59
N GLU A 78 42.28 5.65 -14.96
CA GLU A 78 42.76 6.28 -16.19
C GLU A 78 42.30 7.73 -16.39
N ASP A 79 42.39 8.55 -15.32
CA ASP A 79 41.94 9.95 -15.31
C ASP A 79 40.45 10.15 -15.55
N LYS A 80 39.63 9.10 -15.35
CA LYS A 80 38.17 9.15 -15.38
C LYS A 80 37.58 8.83 -14.04
N LEU A 81 36.61 9.64 -13.61
CA LEU A 81 35.80 9.43 -12.42
C LEU A 81 34.41 8.94 -12.83
N SER A 82 34.01 7.75 -12.35
CA SER A 82 32.67 7.22 -12.51
C SER A 82 31.90 7.30 -11.21
N PHE A 83 30.69 7.86 -11.23
CA PHE A 83 29.86 8.02 -10.04
C PHE A 83 28.36 8.02 -10.37
N ILE A 84 27.53 7.77 -9.34
CA ILE A 84 26.08 7.91 -9.42
C ILE A 84 25.64 9.14 -8.63
N TYR A 85 24.80 9.94 -9.24
CA TYR A 85 24.15 11.08 -8.62
C TYR A 85 22.78 11.30 -9.26
N ASP A 86 21.74 11.54 -8.44
CA ASP A 86 20.37 11.77 -8.88
C ASP A 86 19.89 10.73 -9.90
N TYR A 87 20.00 9.44 -9.53
CA TYR A 87 19.61 8.25 -10.31
C TYR A 87 20.31 8.07 -11.67
N LYS A 88 21.39 8.80 -11.91
CA LYS A 88 22.16 8.70 -13.16
C LYS A 88 23.60 8.35 -12.89
N THR A 89 24.17 7.52 -13.76
CA THR A 89 25.59 7.23 -13.78
C THR A 89 26.30 8.22 -14.69
N TYR A 90 27.37 8.80 -14.18
CA TYR A 90 28.25 9.72 -14.89
C TYR A 90 29.65 9.14 -15.00
N GLU A 91 30.29 9.34 -16.15
CA GLU A 91 31.71 9.11 -16.37
C GLU A 91 32.30 10.39 -16.94
N VAL A 92 33.20 11.02 -16.19
CA VAL A 92 33.75 12.33 -16.52
C VAL A 92 35.27 12.34 -16.39
N ASP A 93 35.93 13.23 -17.14
CA ASP A 93 37.35 13.44 -17.02
C ASP A 93 37.70 14.08 -15.66
N GLY A 94 38.61 13.48 -14.95
CA GLY A 94 39.06 13.92 -13.63
C GLY A 94 39.63 12.76 -12.82
N CYS A 95 40.64 13.03 -12.02
CA CYS A 95 41.24 12.01 -11.18
C CYS A 95 41.19 12.38 -9.71
N MET A 96 41.16 11.36 -8.87
CA MET A 96 41.42 11.47 -7.42
C MET A 96 42.85 11.06 -7.14
N SER A 97 43.46 11.70 -6.12
CA SER A 97 44.78 11.30 -5.65
C SER A 97 44.83 9.90 -5.02
N GLN A 98 43.68 9.36 -4.64
CA GLN A 98 43.53 8.03 -4.05
C GLN A 98 42.30 7.30 -4.67
N SER A 99 42.41 5.99 -4.89
CA SER A 99 41.27 5.16 -5.25
C SER A 99 40.31 5.06 -4.07
N TYR A 100 39.05 5.39 -4.29
CA TYR A 100 38.00 5.32 -3.28
C TYR A 100 36.69 4.89 -3.95
N ILE A 101 36.00 3.96 -3.32
CA ILE A 101 34.66 3.53 -3.69
C ILE A 101 33.74 3.82 -2.50
N GLY A 102 32.62 4.50 -2.72
CA GLY A 102 31.68 4.85 -1.66
C GLY A 102 31.15 6.28 -1.79
N ILE A 103 30.55 6.79 -0.72
CA ILE A 103 29.88 8.09 -0.73
C ILE A 103 30.87 9.23 -0.50
N GLY A 104 30.79 10.27 -1.35
CA GLY A 104 31.60 11.47 -1.26
C GLY A 104 30.94 12.69 -1.91
N ASP A 105 31.53 13.87 -1.67
CA ASP A 105 31.13 15.11 -2.32
C ASP A 105 32.07 15.42 -3.48
N ILE A 106 31.50 15.70 -4.65
CA ILE A 106 32.25 16.05 -5.86
C ILE A 106 32.15 17.56 -6.08
N HIS A 107 33.29 18.23 -6.07
CA HIS A 107 33.39 19.67 -6.28
C HIS A 107 33.75 19.94 -7.74
N ILE A 108 32.98 20.78 -8.39
CA ILE A 108 33.08 21.15 -9.79
C ILE A 108 33.39 22.64 -9.86
N ASP A 109 34.35 23.01 -10.68
CA ASP A 109 34.71 24.42 -10.93
C ASP A 109 34.91 24.58 -12.45
N GLY A 110 34.02 25.32 -13.07
CA GLY A 110 33.92 25.43 -14.52
C GLY A 110 33.70 24.08 -15.20
N ASP A 111 34.65 23.63 -15.99
CA ASP A 111 34.57 22.38 -16.78
C ASP A 111 35.33 21.20 -16.14
N LYS A 112 35.76 21.31 -14.88
CA LYS A 112 36.63 20.33 -14.22
C LYS A 112 36.11 19.92 -12.84
N ILE A 113 36.46 18.69 -12.47
CA ILE A 113 36.38 18.26 -11.08
C ILE A 113 37.60 18.88 -10.35
N SER A 114 37.31 19.79 -9.43
CA SER A 114 38.34 20.48 -8.64
C SER A 114 38.75 19.69 -7.40
N LYS A 115 37.85 18.89 -6.83
CA LYS A 115 38.10 18.11 -5.63
C LYS A 115 37.04 17.03 -5.46
N VAL A 116 37.41 15.87 -4.89
CA VAL A 116 36.48 14.89 -4.32
C VAL A 116 36.75 14.78 -2.81
N SER A 117 35.71 14.97 -2.00
CA SER A 117 35.77 14.87 -0.54
C SER A 117 35.12 13.56 -0.11
N ILE A 118 35.90 12.57 0.24
CA ILE A 118 35.45 11.25 0.69
C ILE A 118 34.85 11.31 2.10
N LYS A 119 33.91 10.40 2.41
CA LYS A 119 33.27 10.26 3.72
C LYS A 119 33.52 8.87 4.29
N PRO A 120 34.66 8.70 5.01
CA PRO A 120 35.10 7.38 5.45
C PRO A 120 34.43 6.90 6.76
N GLU A 121 33.71 7.77 7.48
CA GLU A 121 33.06 7.40 8.74
C GLU A 121 31.75 6.66 8.42
N GLN A 122 31.65 5.42 8.86
CA GLN A 122 30.53 4.53 8.58
C GLN A 122 30.16 3.75 9.84
N ILE A 123 28.87 3.44 9.97
CA ILE A 123 28.34 2.52 10.97
C ILE A 123 27.38 1.55 10.28
N GLU A 124 27.47 0.28 10.61
CA GLU A 124 26.68 -0.79 10.02
C GLU A 124 25.72 -1.39 11.05
N GLY A 125 24.51 -1.76 10.62
CA GLY A 125 23.57 -2.44 11.51
C GLY A 125 22.20 -2.67 10.88
N VAL A 126 21.37 -3.41 11.59
CA VAL A 126 19.98 -3.67 11.17
C VAL A 126 19.12 -2.44 11.40
N LEU A 127 18.42 -1.99 10.37
CA LEU A 127 17.47 -0.88 10.43
C LEU A 127 16.32 -1.21 11.41
N GLN A 128 16.16 -0.41 12.47
CA GLN A 128 15.11 -0.63 13.47
C GLN A 128 13.90 0.30 13.29
N SER A 129 14.15 1.55 12.92
CA SER A 129 13.10 2.54 12.65
C SER A 129 13.70 3.75 11.95
N TYR A 130 12.87 4.56 11.32
CA TYR A 130 13.29 5.86 10.79
C TYR A 130 12.16 6.88 10.78
N THR A 131 12.55 8.15 10.81
CA THR A 131 11.68 9.31 10.66
C THR A 131 12.26 10.23 9.59
N GLU A 132 11.69 11.40 9.41
CA GLU A 132 12.24 12.41 8.51
C GLU A 132 13.69 12.82 8.90
N ASN A 133 14.00 12.89 10.19
CA ASN A 133 15.27 13.45 10.71
C ASN A 133 16.14 12.46 11.47
N GLU A 134 15.72 11.21 11.62
CA GLU A 134 16.41 10.19 12.42
C GLU A 134 16.37 8.82 11.76
N VAL A 135 17.36 8.00 12.03
CA VAL A 135 17.44 6.57 11.72
C VAL A 135 17.95 5.82 12.95
N ALA A 136 17.34 4.70 13.27
CA ALA A 136 17.75 3.84 14.37
C ALA A 136 18.31 2.52 13.84
N LEU A 137 19.48 2.14 14.31
CA LEU A 137 20.13 0.86 14.08
C LEU A 137 20.13 0.03 15.37
N LYS A 138 19.98 -1.28 15.25
CA LYS A 138 19.89 -2.21 16.38
C LYS A 138 21.13 -2.07 17.30
N GLU A 139 22.31 -1.99 16.70
CA GLU A 139 23.59 -1.99 17.41
C GLU A 139 24.04 -0.59 17.85
N HIS A 140 23.53 0.47 17.22
CA HIS A 140 24.02 1.84 17.39
C HIS A 140 22.98 2.82 17.92
N GLY A 141 21.72 2.38 18.12
CA GLY A 141 20.63 3.25 18.57
C GLY A 141 20.26 4.34 17.54
N VAL A 142 19.65 5.41 18.03
CA VAL A 142 19.16 6.51 17.18
C VAL A 142 20.31 7.42 16.76
N LYS A 143 20.35 7.75 15.47
CA LYS A 143 21.26 8.72 14.86
C LYS A 143 20.46 9.81 14.14
N LYS A 144 20.93 11.04 14.21
CA LYS A 144 20.41 12.12 13.37
C LYS A 144 20.75 11.86 11.91
N LYS A 145 19.86 12.19 10.99
CA LYS A 145 20.11 12.11 9.56
C LYS A 145 19.67 13.37 8.83
N ASN A 146 20.25 13.61 7.67
CA ASN A 146 19.75 14.63 6.75
C ASN A 146 18.34 14.25 6.28
N THR A 147 17.44 15.23 6.17
CA THR A 147 16.06 15.04 5.68
C THR A 147 16.05 14.38 4.30
N SER A 148 16.87 14.90 3.39
CA SER A 148 17.10 14.31 2.08
C SER A 148 18.52 13.74 2.04
N LEU A 149 18.62 12.41 1.95
CA LEU A 149 19.88 11.70 1.76
C LEU A 149 19.72 10.61 0.71
N PRO A 150 20.76 10.32 -0.09
CA PRO A 150 20.71 9.25 -1.06
C PRO A 150 20.86 7.88 -0.37
N ILE A 151 20.20 6.90 -0.95
CA ILE A 151 20.31 5.48 -0.60
C ILE A 151 20.84 4.76 -1.83
N TYR A 152 21.90 4.01 -1.67
CA TYR A 152 22.52 3.22 -2.72
C TYR A 152 22.47 1.74 -2.36
N GLN A 153 22.31 0.89 -3.35
CA GLN A 153 22.39 -0.57 -3.19
C GLN A 153 23.45 -1.12 -4.14
N VAL A 154 24.25 -2.05 -3.64
CA VAL A 154 25.26 -2.75 -4.44
C VAL A 154 24.85 -4.20 -4.57
N ILE A 155 24.53 -4.65 -5.80
CA ILE A 155 24.17 -6.03 -6.12
C ILE A 155 25.06 -6.50 -7.26
N ASP A 156 25.76 -7.60 -7.08
CA ASP A 156 26.66 -8.20 -8.10
C ASP A 156 27.63 -7.17 -8.75
N GLY A 157 28.09 -6.21 -7.95
CA GLY A 157 28.97 -5.14 -8.42
C GLY A 157 28.28 -4.01 -9.19
N GLN A 158 26.99 -4.11 -9.44
CA GLN A 158 26.16 -3.02 -9.96
C GLN A 158 25.66 -2.15 -8.81
N ILE A 159 25.68 -0.84 -9.02
CA ILE A 159 25.25 0.14 -8.02
C ILE A 159 24.01 0.84 -8.54
N MET A 160 22.98 0.90 -7.72
CA MET A 160 21.73 1.57 -8.04
C MET A 160 21.34 2.50 -6.90
N GLN A 161 20.78 3.66 -7.21
CA GLN A 161 20.15 4.51 -6.21
C GLN A 161 18.75 3.99 -5.91
N ARG A 162 18.37 4.01 -4.61
CA ARG A 162 17.16 3.41 -4.09
C ARG A 162 16.34 4.42 -3.28
N GLU A 163 15.11 4.03 -2.96
CA GLU A 163 14.20 4.78 -2.10
C GLU A 163 14.03 4.10 -0.73
N TRP A 164 13.53 4.84 0.27
CA TRP A 164 13.18 4.30 1.59
C TRP A 164 12.20 3.13 1.53
N THR A 165 11.30 3.14 0.52
CA THR A 165 10.31 2.08 0.27
C THR A 165 10.90 0.71 -0.03
N GLN A 166 12.21 0.63 -0.29
CA GLN A 166 12.90 -0.62 -0.59
C GLN A 166 13.64 -1.19 0.63
N MET A 167 13.56 -0.51 1.78
CA MET A 167 14.13 -0.98 3.04
C MET A 167 13.05 -1.52 3.97
N ILE A 168 13.34 -2.63 4.62
CA ILE A 168 12.43 -3.32 5.53
C ILE A 168 12.93 -3.14 6.96
N VAL A 169 12.11 -2.50 7.79
CA VAL A 169 12.39 -2.30 9.21
C VAL A 169 12.46 -3.65 9.93
N GLY A 170 13.47 -3.81 10.78
CA GLY A 170 13.75 -5.05 11.50
C GLY A 170 14.57 -6.06 10.69
N VAL A 171 14.79 -5.85 9.38
CA VAL A 171 15.40 -6.80 8.47
C VAL A 171 16.60 -6.21 7.71
N SER A 172 16.42 -5.07 7.03
CA SER A 172 17.45 -4.53 6.14
C SER A 172 18.73 -4.21 6.89
N GLN A 173 19.81 -4.83 6.44
CA GLN A 173 21.18 -4.50 6.85
C GLN A 173 21.62 -3.27 6.06
N ILE A 174 21.98 -2.20 6.76
CA ILE A 174 22.38 -0.95 6.14
C ILE A 174 23.70 -0.44 6.71
N GLU A 175 24.44 0.25 5.88
CA GLU A 175 25.62 1.01 6.25
C GLU A 175 25.28 2.50 6.17
N CYS A 176 25.33 3.18 7.30
CA CYS A 176 25.09 4.62 7.39
C CYS A 176 26.41 5.37 7.26
N VAL A 177 26.57 6.16 6.21
CA VAL A 177 27.72 7.04 6.01
C VAL A 177 27.49 8.33 6.79
N MET A 178 28.47 8.70 7.61
CA MET A 178 28.39 9.80 8.57
C MET A 178 29.21 11.00 8.13
N GLU A 179 28.69 12.18 8.41
CA GLU A 179 29.46 13.43 8.35
C GLU A 179 29.18 14.25 9.62
N LYS A 180 30.20 14.49 10.42
CA LYS A 180 30.12 15.24 11.68
C LYS A 180 29.03 14.71 12.63
N GLY A 181 28.89 13.38 12.71
CA GLY A 181 27.91 12.70 13.57
C GLY A 181 26.47 12.68 13.03
N VAL A 182 26.24 13.07 11.79
CA VAL A 182 24.94 13.05 11.10
C VAL A 182 25.01 12.10 9.92
N VAL A 183 24.03 11.23 9.74
CA VAL A 183 23.92 10.33 8.58
C VAL A 183 23.61 11.16 7.34
N CYS A 184 24.47 11.06 6.34
CA CYS A 184 24.37 11.82 5.11
C CYS A 184 24.16 10.96 3.86
N GLY A 185 24.28 9.63 3.97
CA GLY A 185 23.98 8.65 2.94
C GLY A 185 23.81 7.26 3.54
N ILE A 186 23.14 6.37 2.82
CA ILE A 186 22.95 4.98 3.23
C ILE A 186 23.38 4.08 2.08
N ILE A 187 24.03 2.98 2.42
CA ILE A 187 24.31 1.87 1.52
C ILE A 187 23.50 0.68 2.03
N LEU A 188 22.54 0.26 1.22
CA LEU A 188 21.74 -0.94 1.48
C LEU A 188 22.56 -2.16 1.02
N GLN A 189 22.69 -3.12 1.91
CA GLN A 189 23.33 -4.38 1.61
C GLN A 189 22.39 -5.28 0.81
N GLU A 190 22.85 -6.46 0.39
CA GLU A 190 22.04 -7.41 -0.39
C GLU A 190 20.67 -7.69 0.24
N ASP A 191 19.68 -7.93 -0.60
CA ASP A 191 18.33 -8.25 -0.16
C ASP A 191 18.33 -9.57 0.60
N VAL A 192 18.01 -9.50 1.88
CA VAL A 192 17.80 -10.69 2.73
C VAL A 192 16.31 -10.98 2.72
N VAL A 193 15.93 -12.23 2.39
CA VAL A 193 14.54 -12.67 2.57
C VAL A 193 14.18 -12.55 4.04
N PRO A 194 13.17 -11.72 4.40
CA PRO A 194 12.79 -11.54 5.79
C PRO A 194 12.34 -12.86 6.42
N LYS A 195 12.90 -13.20 7.58
CA LYS A 195 12.46 -14.37 8.35
C LYS A 195 11.36 -14.02 9.33
N ASP A 196 11.41 -12.83 9.89
CA ASP A 196 10.49 -12.33 10.91
C ASP A 196 9.69 -11.13 10.38
N ILE A 197 8.52 -10.93 10.97
CA ILE A 197 7.63 -9.80 10.69
C ILE A 197 7.31 -9.08 11.99
N ARG A 198 7.12 -7.76 11.93
CA ARG A 198 6.83 -6.88 13.06
C ARG A 198 5.45 -6.25 12.89
N VAL A 199 4.51 -6.70 13.68
CA VAL A 199 3.09 -6.30 13.62
C VAL A 199 2.79 -5.31 14.73
N LEU A 200 2.34 -4.10 14.38
CA LEU A 200 1.86 -3.12 15.33
C LEU A 200 0.47 -3.52 15.81
N MET A 201 0.33 -3.71 17.12
CA MET A 201 -0.93 -4.10 17.75
C MET A 201 -1.77 -2.87 18.05
N LYS A 202 -3.01 -2.86 17.60
CA LYS A 202 -3.94 -1.74 17.81
C LYS A 202 -4.82 -1.94 19.03
N ASN A 203 -5.11 -0.83 19.70
CA ASN A 203 -6.09 -0.76 20.78
C ASN A 203 -7.41 -0.20 20.20
N GLY A 204 -8.23 -1.07 19.66
CA GLY A 204 -9.40 -0.66 18.89
C GLY A 204 -9.01 0.16 17.65
N ASN A 205 -9.45 1.41 17.55
CA ASN A 205 -9.08 2.31 16.45
C ASN A 205 -7.78 3.10 16.69
N ASN A 206 -7.14 2.94 17.87
CA ASN A 206 -5.94 3.67 18.27
C ASN A 206 -4.72 2.75 18.24
N ILE A 207 -3.54 3.34 18.04
CA ILE A 207 -2.26 2.65 18.13
C ILE A 207 -1.61 2.79 19.51
N PHE A 208 -2.18 3.60 20.40
CA PHE A 208 -1.63 3.91 21.71
C PHE A 208 -2.42 3.27 22.83
N TYR A 209 -1.71 2.66 23.76
CA TYR A 209 -2.23 2.14 25.02
C TYR A 209 -1.88 3.11 26.14
N SER A 210 -2.84 3.41 27.01
CA SER A 210 -2.58 4.23 28.20
C SER A 210 -1.79 3.47 29.25
N GLN A 211 -2.03 2.16 29.34
CA GLN A 211 -1.38 1.25 30.29
C GLN A 211 -1.39 -0.18 29.75
N ILE A 212 -0.29 -0.91 29.94
CA ILE A 212 -0.16 -2.31 29.51
C ILE A 212 0.43 -3.13 30.67
N TYR A 213 -0.20 -4.25 30.96
CA TYR A 213 0.32 -5.31 31.81
C TYR A 213 0.55 -6.54 30.95
N VAL A 214 1.69 -7.21 31.16
CA VAL A 214 2.05 -8.43 30.44
C VAL A 214 2.40 -9.52 31.44
N LYS A 215 1.72 -10.66 31.32
CA LYS A 215 1.98 -11.85 32.12
C LYS A 215 2.86 -12.80 31.30
N LYS A 216 3.95 -13.26 31.89
CA LYS A 216 4.75 -14.36 31.35
C LYS A 216 4.07 -15.68 31.66
N GLN A 217 3.95 -16.56 30.68
CA GLN A 217 3.32 -17.87 30.90
C GLN A 217 4.21 -18.83 31.70
N SER A 218 5.53 -18.77 31.48
CA SER A 218 6.49 -19.69 32.08
C SER A 218 6.55 -19.63 33.62
N ASP A 219 6.38 -18.45 34.20
CA ASP A 219 6.51 -18.24 35.67
C ASP A 219 5.32 -17.53 36.30
N GLY A 220 4.35 -17.09 35.49
CA GLY A 220 3.16 -16.38 35.94
C GLY A 220 3.42 -14.91 36.39
N SER A 221 4.64 -14.41 36.26
CA SER A 221 4.98 -13.02 36.63
C SER A 221 4.25 -12.00 35.77
N VAL A 222 3.76 -10.92 36.41
CA VAL A 222 3.07 -9.82 35.73
C VAL A 222 3.96 -8.59 35.73
N VAL A 223 4.25 -8.07 34.54
CA VAL A 223 5.04 -6.86 34.34
C VAL A 223 4.11 -5.69 33.98
N ASN A 224 4.12 -4.63 34.79
CA ASN A 224 3.53 -3.35 34.40
C ASN A 224 4.54 -2.60 33.52
N ILE A 225 4.25 -2.50 32.23
CA ILE A 225 5.17 -1.90 31.24
C ILE A 225 5.47 -0.44 31.56
N ASN A 226 4.45 0.35 31.94
CA ASN A 226 4.62 1.75 32.29
C ASN A 226 5.56 1.93 33.49
N ALA A 227 5.34 1.16 34.56
CA ALA A 227 6.19 1.21 35.76
C ALA A 227 7.63 0.77 35.44
N TYR A 228 7.79 -0.34 34.75
CA TYR A 228 9.10 -0.89 34.36
C TYR A 228 9.92 0.11 33.54
N MET A 229 9.31 0.76 32.55
CA MET A 229 10.00 1.72 31.70
C MET A 229 10.33 3.01 32.46
N ASN A 230 9.45 3.49 33.35
CA ASN A 230 9.70 4.65 34.20
C ASN A 230 10.84 4.40 35.19
N GLU A 231 10.88 3.24 35.83
CA GLU A 231 11.93 2.85 36.78
C GLU A 231 13.30 2.72 36.11
N THR A 232 13.33 2.19 34.89
CA THR A 232 14.58 2.01 34.13
C THR A 232 15.02 3.27 33.38
N GLY A 233 14.11 4.25 33.21
CA GLY A 233 14.35 5.45 32.40
C GLY A 233 14.42 5.16 30.87
N ASN A 234 14.04 3.96 30.44
CA ASN A 234 14.09 3.55 29.05
C ASN A 234 12.80 3.92 28.31
N MET A 235 12.93 4.46 27.11
CA MET A 235 11.79 4.74 26.23
C MET A 235 11.33 3.51 25.43
N LYS A 236 12.12 2.44 25.44
CA LYS A 236 11.83 1.16 24.74
C LYS A 236 12.18 -0.01 25.64
N CYS A 237 11.35 -1.05 25.60
CA CYS A 237 11.68 -2.33 26.22
C CYS A 237 11.15 -3.50 25.39
N THR A 238 11.66 -4.68 25.69
CA THR A 238 11.33 -5.92 24.98
C THR A 238 11.06 -7.01 25.99
N LEU A 239 10.00 -7.77 25.76
CA LEU A 239 9.67 -8.97 26.55
C LEU A 239 9.61 -10.18 25.63
N GLU A 240 10.15 -11.27 26.15
CA GLU A 240 10.11 -12.60 25.52
C GLU A 240 9.81 -13.66 26.57
N ASP A 241 9.07 -14.68 26.19
CA ASP A 241 8.81 -15.85 27.02
C ASP A 241 8.62 -17.08 26.14
N LYS A 242 9.28 -18.19 26.46
CA LYS A 242 9.24 -19.45 25.69
C LYS A 242 7.83 -20.06 25.61
N GLU A 243 7.02 -19.85 26.64
CA GLU A 243 5.64 -20.36 26.72
C GLU A 243 4.63 -19.31 26.23
N GLY A 244 5.12 -18.09 25.90
CA GLY A 244 4.35 -16.96 25.39
C GLY A 244 4.03 -15.91 26.42
N LEU A 245 3.51 -14.81 25.92
CA LEU A 245 3.16 -13.60 26.68
C LEU A 245 1.65 -13.35 26.59
N ILE A 246 1.03 -12.90 27.68
CA ILE A 246 -0.39 -12.54 27.72
C ILE A 246 -0.54 -11.08 28.10
N VAL A 247 -1.21 -10.29 27.26
CA VAL A 247 -1.70 -8.97 27.68
C VAL A 247 -2.84 -9.18 28.67
N CYS A 248 -2.73 -8.60 29.87
CA CYS A 248 -3.63 -8.83 30.98
C CYS A 248 -4.04 -7.52 31.67
N ASP A 249 -5.02 -7.61 32.59
CA ASP A 249 -5.35 -6.54 33.52
C ASP A 249 -4.32 -6.45 34.67
N SER A 250 -4.50 -5.49 35.56
CA SER A 250 -3.63 -5.30 36.73
C SER A 250 -3.66 -6.46 37.73
N PHE A 251 -4.61 -7.37 37.62
CA PHE A 251 -4.76 -8.57 38.46
C PHE A 251 -4.19 -9.83 37.78
N GLY A 252 -3.70 -9.70 36.52
CA GLY A 252 -3.17 -10.81 35.73
C GLY A 252 -4.22 -11.64 35.00
N ASN A 253 -5.46 -11.18 34.89
CA ASN A 253 -6.49 -11.82 34.10
C ASN A 253 -6.24 -11.50 32.61
N ALA A 254 -6.26 -12.53 31.76
CA ALA A 254 -6.02 -12.38 30.32
C ALA A 254 -7.08 -11.46 29.67
N LEU A 255 -6.60 -10.48 28.90
CA LEU A 255 -7.41 -9.63 28.02
C LEU A 255 -7.32 -10.09 26.57
N GLU A 256 -6.21 -10.70 26.19
CA GLU A 256 -5.89 -11.19 24.85
C GLU A 256 -5.43 -12.65 24.95
N PRO A 257 -5.48 -13.40 23.83
CA PRO A 257 -4.82 -14.70 23.73
C PRO A 257 -3.31 -14.61 23.95
N VAL A 258 -2.65 -15.76 24.00
CA VAL A 258 -1.19 -15.84 24.14
C VAL A 258 -0.50 -15.31 22.91
N PHE A 259 0.45 -14.39 23.08
CA PHE A 259 1.39 -13.94 22.06
C PHE A 259 2.63 -14.83 22.08
N GLU A 260 2.92 -15.46 20.96
CA GLU A 260 4.21 -16.09 20.68
C GLU A 260 5.16 -15.06 20.04
N GLY A 261 6.48 -15.30 20.11
CA GLY A 261 7.50 -14.36 19.63
C GLY A 261 7.88 -13.32 20.67
N VAL A 262 8.20 -12.13 20.22
CA VAL A 262 8.76 -11.05 21.04
C VAL A 262 7.81 -9.85 21.05
N LEU A 263 7.50 -9.31 22.22
CA LEU A 263 6.75 -8.05 22.33
C LEU A 263 7.71 -6.89 22.58
N HIS A 264 7.64 -5.90 21.69
CA HIS A 264 8.35 -4.63 21.84
C HIS A 264 7.38 -3.54 22.29
N PHE A 265 7.84 -2.70 23.21
CA PHE A 265 7.08 -1.57 23.72
C PHE A 265 7.89 -0.30 23.54
N GLN A 266 7.21 0.79 23.15
CA GLN A 266 7.82 2.11 22.99
C GLN A 266 6.91 3.17 23.60
N ILE A 267 7.47 4.03 24.48
CA ILE A 267 6.75 5.19 25.01
C ILE A 267 6.78 6.31 23.97
N GLU A 268 5.60 6.84 23.69
CA GLU A 268 5.36 8.05 22.90
C GLU A 268 4.59 9.07 23.76
N PRO A 269 4.53 10.34 23.37
CA PRO A 269 3.75 11.35 24.12
C PRO A 269 2.27 10.99 24.31
N GLU A 270 1.69 10.26 23.33
CA GLU A 270 0.28 9.86 23.31
C GLU A 270 0.01 8.54 24.05
N GLY A 271 1.05 7.78 24.42
CA GLY A 271 0.93 6.50 25.12
C GLY A 271 1.98 5.47 24.72
N ILE A 272 1.70 4.19 24.95
CA ILE A 272 2.60 3.09 24.62
C ILE A 272 2.19 2.45 23.29
N VAL A 273 3.14 2.28 22.40
CA VAL A 273 3.03 1.45 21.19
C VAL A 273 3.49 0.03 21.52
N MET A 274 2.73 -0.98 21.09
CA MET A 274 3.05 -2.40 21.22
C MET A 274 3.23 -3.04 19.85
N ILE A 275 4.32 -3.81 19.68
CA ILE A 275 4.65 -4.50 18.43
C ILE A 275 4.94 -5.95 18.77
N ASN A 276 4.35 -6.87 18.02
CA ASN A 276 4.69 -8.29 18.07
C ASN A 276 5.64 -8.65 16.92
N GLU A 277 6.83 -9.12 17.25
CA GLU A 277 7.82 -9.65 16.30
C GLU A 277 7.85 -11.17 16.39
N LEU A 278 7.65 -11.82 15.24
CA LEU A 278 7.59 -13.28 15.19
C LEU A 278 7.99 -13.79 13.79
N PRO A 279 8.41 -15.08 13.67
CA PRO A 279 8.69 -15.70 12.39
C PRO A 279 7.51 -15.62 11.42
N MET A 280 7.78 -15.38 10.12
CA MET A 280 6.76 -15.24 9.08
C MET A 280 5.78 -16.41 9.06
N GLU A 281 6.27 -17.64 9.14
CA GLU A 281 5.39 -18.81 9.10
C GLU A 281 4.51 -18.91 10.36
N LEU A 282 5.01 -18.48 11.51
CA LEU A 282 4.23 -18.40 12.74
C LEU A 282 3.16 -17.30 12.65
N TYR A 283 3.50 -16.13 12.10
CA TYR A 283 2.54 -15.07 11.81
C TYR A 283 1.38 -15.58 10.95
N LEU A 284 1.67 -16.31 9.89
CA LEU A 284 0.65 -16.89 9.01
C LEU A 284 -0.28 -17.87 9.71
N LYS A 285 0.22 -18.61 10.71
CA LYS A 285 -0.61 -19.52 11.53
C LYS A 285 -1.64 -18.79 12.38
N TYR A 286 -1.44 -17.49 12.64
CA TYR A 286 -2.43 -16.62 13.31
C TYR A 286 -3.30 -15.84 12.31
N VAL A 287 -2.76 -15.45 11.15
CA VAL A 287 -3.51 -14.79 10.09
C VAL A 287 -4.53 -15.73 9.46
N LEU A 288 -4.12 -16.95 9.12
CA LEU A 288 -4.95 -17.86 8.34
C LEU A 288 -6.30 -18.16 9.01
N PRO A 289 -6.39 -18.52 10.31
CA PRO A 289 -7.69 -18.74 10.97
C PRO A 289 -8.50 -17.44 11.16
N SER A 290 -7.85 -16.27 11.16
CA SER A 290 -8.53 -14.97 11.24
C SER A 290 -9.16 -14.57 9.90
N GLU A 291 -8.59 -15.03 8.78
CA GLU A 291 -9.04 -14.69 7.43
C GLU A 291 -9.97 -15.73 6.84
N MET A 292 -9.73 -17.03 7.06
CA MET A 292 -10.47 -18.09 6.41
C MET A 292 -10.89 -19.20 7.39
N PRO A 293 -12.19 -19.58 7.45
CA PRO A 293 -12.65 -20.67 8.28
C PRO A 293 -11.95 -22.00 7.94
N ARG A 294 -11.53 -22.75 8.96
CA ARG A 294 -10.88 -24.08 8.80
C ARG A 294 -11.70 -25.07 7.95
N THR A 295 -13.02 -24.88 7.89
CA THR A 295 -13.96 -25.75 7.15
C THR A 295 -13.94 -25.50 5.64
N PHE A 296 -13.14 -24.56 5.11
CA PHE A 296 -13.06 -24.28 3.67
C PHE A 296 -12.27 -25.34 2.89
N GLY A 297 -11.60 -26.27 3.60
CA GLY A 297 -10.87 -27.37 2.99
C GLY A 297 -9.38 -27.05 2.74
N ALA A 298 -8.57 -28.10 2.71
CA ALA A 298 -7.12 -27.99 2.71
C ALA A 298 -6.57 -27.18 1.53
N GLU A 299 -7.11 -27.35 0.32
CA GLU A 299 -6.61 -26.65 -0.86
C GLU A 299 -6.94 -25.15 -0.86
N ALA A 300 -8.13 -24.77 -0.38
CA ALA A 300 -8.48 -23.36 -0.18
C ALA A 300 -7.60 -22.70 0.89
N LEU A 301 -7.35 -23.39 2.01
CA LEU A 301 -6.46 -22.91 3.07
C LEU A 301 -5.01 -22.76 2.58
N LYS A 302 -4.49 -23.70 1.75
CA LYS A 302 -3.18 -23.58 1.14
C LYS A 302 -3.08 -22.39 0.18
N ALA A 303 -4.11 -22.18 -0.67
CA ALA A 303 -4.17 -21.01 -1.55
C ALA A 303 -4.14 -19.71 -0.73
N GLN A 304 -4.93 -19.62 0.34
CA GLN A 304 -4.94 -18.48 1.25
C GLN A 304 -3.58 -18.28 1.92
N ALA A 305 -2.90 -19.35 2.35
CA ALA A 305 -1.58 -19.27 2.99
C ALA A 305 -0.52 -18.67 2.03
N VAL A 306 -0.50 -19.14 0.75
CA VAL A 306 0.39 -18.59 -0.29
C VAL A 306 0.07 -17.12 -0.56
N CYS A 307 -1.21 -16.76 -0.71
CA CYS A 307 -1.62 -15.38 -0.93
C CYS A 307 -1.26 -14.48 0.26
N ALA A 308 -1.54 -14.92 1.48
CA ALA A 308 -1.24 -14.14 2.69
C ALA A 308 0.27 -13.95 2.89
N ARG A 309 1.08 -14.98 2.62
CA ARG A 309 2.55 -14.89 2.68
C ARG A 309 3.08 -13.90 1.65
N THR A 310 2.62 -14.00 0.41
CA THR A 310 3.05 -13.10 -0.66
C THR A 310 2.66 -11.65 -0.35
N TYR A 311 1.42 -11.43 0.10
CA TYR A 311 0.94 -10.13 0.53
C TYR A 311 1.80 -9.54 1.67
N ALA A 312 2.12 -10.34 2.70
CA ALA A 312 2.95 -9.91 3.80
C ALA A 312 4.34 -9.46 3.31
N TYR A 313 5.01 -10.23 2.47
CA TYR A 313 6.32 -9.86 1.92
C TYR A 313 6.27 -8.57 1.09
N VAL A 314 5.25 -8.39 0.25
CA VAL A 314 5.07 -7.16 -0.55
C VAL A 314 4.87 -5.93 0.33
N HIS A 315 4.14 -6.08 1.44
CA HIS A 315 3.78 -4.96 2.31
C HIS A 315 4.71 -4.74 3.50
N MET A 316 5.71 -5.59 3.73
CA MET A 316 6.68 -5.42 4.82
C MET A 316 7.49 -4.12 4.74
N ASN A 317 7.67 -3.56 3.55
CA ASN A 317 8.36 -2.29 3.33
C ASN A 317 7.42 -1.06 3.44
N ASN A 318 6.19 -1.23 3.94
CA ASN A 318 5.26 -0.13 4.16
C ASN A 318 5.81 0.85 5.20
N GLN A 319 5.76 2.16 4.88
CA GLN A 319 6.35 3.19 5.72
C GLN A 319 5.44 3.71 6.82
N SER A 320 4.15 3.33 6.83
CA SER A 320 3.14 3.88 7.75
C SER A 320 3.55 3.77 9.21
N TYR A 321 4.25 2.70 9.57
CA TYR A 321 4.67 2.41 10.94
C TYR A 321 6.19 2.32 11.13
N ALA A 322 6.97 2.71 10.14
CA ALA A 322 8.43 2.68 10.19
C ALA A 322 9.02 3.48 11.37
N LYS A 323 8.38 4.58 11.76
CA LYS A 323 8.72 5.37 12.96
C LYS A 323 8.76 4.53 14.24
N TYR A 324 7.83 3.58 14.36
CA TYR A 324 7.72 2.69 15.52
C TYR A 324 8.55 1.42 15.36
N GLY A 325 9.03 1.16 14.16
CA GLY A 325 9.76 -0.06 13.84
C GLY A 325 8.86 -1.25 13.54
N ALA A 326 7.66 -1.01 13.00
CA ALA A 326 6.73 -2.04 12.57
C ALA A 326 6.54 -2.03 11.04
N ASN A 327 6.23 -3.22 10.48
CA ASN A 327 6.02 -3.42 9.06
C ASN A 327 4.55 -3.16 8.66
N MET A 328 3.60 -3.57 9.50
CA MET A 328 2.16 -3.43 9.27
C MET A 328 1.39 -3.42 10.59
N ASP A 329 0.08 -3.17 10.56
CA ASP A 329 -0.80 -3.32 11.72
C ASP A 329 -1.60 -4.65 11.67
N ASP A 330 -2.31 -4.95 12.75
CA ASP A 330 -3.09 -6.17 12.97
C ASP A 330 -4.51 -6.13 12.37
N THR A 331 -4.86 -5.09 11.61
CA THR A 331 -6.22 -4.89 11.10
C THR A 331 -6.37 -5.29 9.63
N THR A 332 -7.61 -5.32 9.15
CA THR A 332 -7.97 -5.53 7.74
C THR A 332 -7.50 -4.42 6.79
N SER A 333 -6.81 -3.38 7.29
CA SER A 333 -6.06 -2.44 6.43
C SER A 333 -4.86 -3.11 5.78
N PHE A 334 -4.35 -4.18 6.42
CA PHE A 334 -3.33 -5.09 5.92
C PHE A 334 -3.88 -6.51 5.90
N GLN A 335 -3.70 -7.26 6.98
CA GLN A 335 -4.25 -8.62 7.16
C GLN A 335 -4.77 -8.77 8.58
N ALA A 336 -5.90 -9.42 8.75
CA ALA A 336 -6.45 -9.68 10.06
C ALA A 336 -5.50 -10.57 10.87
N TYR A 337 -4.85 -9.98 11.88
CA TYR A 337 -3.98 -10.66 12.82
C TYR A 337 -4.56 -10.45 14.23
N HIS A 338 -5.54 -11.28 14.59
CA HIS A 338 -6.26 -11.13 15.88
C HIS A 338 -5.72 -12.03 16.98
N ASN A 339 -4.57 -12.67 16.75
CA ASN A 339 -4.01 -13.65 17.69
C ASN A 339 -5.06 -14.68 18.14
N THR A 340 -5.90 -15.13 17.19
CA THR A 340 -6.95 -16.12 17.43
C THR A 340 -6.37 -17.50 17.61
N ASN A 341 -7.16 -18.41 18.18
CA ASN A 341 -6.76 -19.78 18.37
C ASN A 341 -6.39 -20.45 17.03
N ARG A 342 -5.17 -20.91 16.93
CA ARG A 342 -4.67 -21.72 15.84
C ARG A 342 -5.46 -23.03 15.76
N THR A 343 -5.57 -23.59 14.58
CA THR A 343 -6.19 -24.91 14.35
C THR A 343 -5.23 -25.82 13.60
N GLU A 344 -5.38 -27.14 13.79
CA GLU A 344 -4.55 -28.13 13.12
C GLU A 344 -4.64 -27.99 11.58
N GLU A 345 -5.83 -27.72 11.06
CA GLU A 345 -6.07 -27.61 9.62
C GLU A 345 -5.40 -26.37 9.01
N THR A 346 -5.45 -25.22 9.71
CA THR A 346 -4.80 -24.00 9.25
C THR A 346 -3.29 -24.08 9.35
N ASP A 347 -2.77 -24.64 10.45
CA ASP A 347 -1.34 -24.86 10.64
C ASP A 347 -0.77 -25.80 9.57
N ALA A 348 -1.46 -26.92 9.29
CA ALA A 348 -1.07 -27.87 8.26
C ALA A 348 -1.04 -27.23 6.85
N ALA A 349 -1.94 -26.30 6.55
CA ALA A 349 -1.93 -25.59 5.27
C ALA A 349 -0.72 -24.64 5.13
N VAL A 350 -0.36 -23.92 6.21
CA VAL A 350 0.85 -23.08 6.25
C VAL A 350 2.10 -23.94 6.08
N ASP A 351 2.22 -25.03 6.86
CA ASP A 351 3.38 -25.93 6.83
C ASP A 351 3.53 -26.64 5.47
N ALA A 352 2.42 -27.00 4.82
CA ALA A 352 2.44 -27.62 3.49
C ALA A 352 2.89 -26.68 2.37
N THR A 353 2.82 -25.37 2.58
CA THR A 353 3.17 -24.32 1.60
C THR A 353 4.34 -23.44 2.08
N ILE A 354 5.14 -23.94 3.03
CA ILE A 354 6.23 -23.17 3.65
C ILE A 354 7.17 -22.54 2.60
N GLY A 355 7.36 -21.23 2.69
CA GLY A 355 8.19 -20.44 1.78
C GLY A 355 7.62 -20.26 0.37
N GLU A 356 6.42 -20.78 0.04
CA GLU A 356 5.82 -20.59 -1.28
C GLU A 356 5.14 -19.23 -1.39
N VAL A 357 5.44 -18.53 -2.50
CA VAL A 357 4.90 -17.21 -2.86
C VAL A 357 4.44 -17.18 -4.30
N ALA A 358 3.57 -16.23 -4.62
CA ALA A 358 3.09 -15.98 -5.97
C ALA A 358 3.88 -14.85 -6.63
N THR A 359 4.35 -15.07 -7.86
CA THR A 359 5.16 -14.11 -8.62
C THR A 359 4.65 -13.97 -10.04
N CYS A 360 4.75 -12.75 -10.60
CA CYS A 360 4.55 -12.46 -12.01
C CYS A 360 5.84 -11.85 -12.56
N ASN A 361 6.33 -12.34 -13.71
CA ASN A 361 7.60 -11.90 -14.30
C ASN A 361 8.81 -11.97 -13.34
N GLY A 362 8.76 -12.86 -12.35
CA GLY A 362 9.83 -13.04 -11.36
C GLY A 362 9.65 -12.21 -10.08
N GLU A 363 8.82 -11.18 -10.08
CA GLU A 363 8.55 -10.28 -8.95
C GLU A 363 7.34 -10.75 -8.13
N LEU A 364 7.35 -10.47 -6.82
CA LEU A 364 6.22 -10.74 -5.93
C LEU A 364 5.00 -9.90 -6.35
N ILE A 365 3.81 -10.49 -6.26
CA ILE A 365 2.56 -9.79 -6.57
C ILE A 365 1.79 -9.39 -5.32
N SER A 366 0.98 -8.33 -5.41
CA SER A 366 0.00 -8.00 -4.37
C SER A 366 -1.18 -8.97 -4.45
N CYS A 367 -1.07 -10.08 -3.72
CA CYS A 367 -2.11 -11.11 -3.66
C CYS A 367 -3.32 -10.64 -2.85
N TYR A 368 -4.12 -9.71 -3.40
CA TYR A 368 -5.36 -9.27 -2.76
C TYR A 368 -6.37 -10.42 -2.71
N TYR A 369 -7.12 -10.50 -1.62
CA TYR A 369 -8.20 -11.47 -1.46
C TYR A 369 -9.38 -10.86 -0.69
N PHE A 370 -10.53 -11.45 -0.83
CA PHE A 370 -11.78 -10.96 -0.24
C PHE A 370 -12.76 -12.11 0.00
N SER A 371 -13.82 -11.85 0.76
CA SER A 371 -14.73 -12.91 1.22
C SER A 371 -15.47 -13.62 0.07
N THR A 372 -16.27 -12.91 -0.71
CA THR A 372 -17.25 -13.52 -1.64
C THR A 372 -17.36 -12.71 -2.94
N SER A 373 -17.24 -13.37 -4.09
CA SER A 373 -17.54 -12.80 -5.40
C SER A 373 -19.03 -12.98 -5.76
N PRO A 374 -19.63 -12.07 -6.54
CA PRO A 374 -20.97 -12.29 -7.09
C PRO A 374 -20.99 -13.27 -8.28
N GLY A 375 -19.86 -13.94 -8.57
CA GLY A 375 -19.65 -14.83 -9.71
C GLY A 375 -18.61 -14.33 -10.69
N VAL A 376 -18.31 -13.03 -10.71
CA VAL A 376 -17.21 -12.41 -11.45
C VAL A 376 -16.44 -11.51 -10.50
N THR A 377 -15.10 -11.55 -10.52
CA THR A 377 -14.27 -10.71 -9.66
C THR A 377 -14.12 -9.30 -10.23
N ASN A 378 -13.47 -8.44 -9.47
CA ASN A 378 -13.21 -7.04 -9.79
C ASN A 378 -11.77 -6.84 -10.27
N ASP A 379 -11.51 -5.74 -10.94
CA ASP A 379 -10.17 -5.28 -11.31
C ASP A 379 -9.77 -3.99 -10.55
N LEU A 380 -8.54 -3.53 -10.77
CA LEU A 380 -7.98 -2.37 -10.09
C LEU A 380 -8.60 -1.03 -10.49
N SER A 381 -9.42 -0.98 -11.55
CA SER A 381 -10.07 0.25 -12.01
C SER A 381 -11.02 0.84 -10.97
N SER A 382 -11.60 0.00 -10.10
CA SER A 382 -12.46 0.44 -8.98
C SER A 382 -11.70 1.16 -7.86
N TRP A 383 -10.37 1.08 -7.85
CA TRP A 383 -9.48 1.85 -6.97
C TRP A 383 -8.80 3.02 -7.68
N GLY A 384 -9.08 3.21 -8.99
CA GLY A 384 -8.51 4.27 -9.82
C GLY A 384 -7.17 3.91 -10.46
N ASN A 385 -6.76 2.64 -10.42
CA ASN A 385 -5.59 2.13 -11.14
C ASN A 385 -6.02 1.53 -12.47
N GLU A 386 -5.25 1.75 -13.54
CA GLU A 386 -5.70 1.41 -14.90
C GLU A 386 -5.33 0.00 -15.35
N HIS A 387 -4.24 -0.58 -14.87
CA HIS A 387 -3.72 -1.86 -15.38
C HIS A 387 -2.93 -2.67 -14.33
N SER A 388 -2.97 -3.99 -14.51
CA SER A 388 -2.13 -4.95 -13.79
C SER A 388 -1.88 -6.16 -14.69
N ASP A 389 -0.65 -6.66 -14.72
CA ASP A 389 -0.27 -7.84 -15.50
C ASP A 389 -0.81 -9.15 -14.91
N TYR A 390 -1.34 -9.10 -13.67
CA TYR A 390 -1.75 -10.28 -12.91
C TYR A 390 -3.13 -10.15 -12.25
N ILE A 391 -3.77 -8.98 -12.25
CA ILE A 391 -5.14 -8.81 -11.74
C ILE A 391 -6.07 -8.47 -12.89
N ALA A 392 -6.92 -9.41 -13.23
CA ALA A 392 -8.04 -9.26 -14.14
C ALA A 392 -9.34 -9.75 -13.49
N CYS A 393 -10.46 -9.55 -14.14
CA CYS A 393 -11.73 -10.12 -13.69
C CYS A 393 -11.77 -11.62 -14.02
N ALA A 394 -11.85 -12.47 -13.00
CA ALA A 394 -12.06 -13.92 -13.12
C ALA A 394 -13.56 -14.28 -13.00
N GLY A 395 -13.98 -15.41 -13.55
CA GLY A 395 -15.35 -15.92 -13.40
C GLY A 395 -16.30 -15.56 -14.53
N PHE A 396 -15.81 -15.09 -15.67
CA PHE A 396 -16.65 -14.73 -16.82
C PHE A 396 -17.48 -15.91 -17.36
N GLU A 397 -17.07 -17.16 -17.13
CA GLU A 397 -17.84 -18.35 -17.47
C GLU A 397 -19.20 -18.39 -16.77
N PHE A 398 -19.38 -17.67 -15.68
CA PHE A 398 -20.66 -17.55 -14.96
C PHE A 398 -21.51 -16.36 -15.41
N SER A 399 -21.01 -15.55 -16.32
CA SER A 399 -21.76 -14.39 -16.86
C SER A 399 -22.62 -14.72 -18.09
N GLU A 400 -22.59 -15.95 -18.60
CA GLU A 400 -23.33 -16.38 -19.80
C GLU A 400 -23.03 -15.54 -21.06
N GLY A 401 -21.84 -14.96 -21.15
CA GLY A 401 -21.44 -14.09 -22.26
C GLY A 401 -22.07 -12.69 -22.24
N LEU A 402 -22.64 -12.27 -21.10
CA LEU A 402 -23.19 -10.92 -20.91
C LEU A 402 -22.04 -9.89 -20.78
N ASP A 403 -22.29 -8.70 -21.29
CA ASP A 403 -21.41 -7.53 -21.09
C ASP A 403 -21.82 -6.80 -19.81
N LEU A 404 -21.14 -7.11 -18.69
CA LEU A 404 -21.49 -6.58 -17.37
C LEU A 404 -21.22 -5.07 -17.22
N THR A 405 -20.65 -4.42 -18.21
CA THR A 405 -20.54 -2.95 -18.25
C THR A 405 -21.88 -2.29 -18.60
N LYS A 406 -22.82 -3.05 -19.19
CA LYS A 406 -24.16 -2.61 -19.59
C LYS A 406 -25.18 -2.93 -18.50
N GLU A 407 -25.99 -1.96 -18.12
CA GLU A 407 -26.98 -2.12 -17.04
C GLU A 407 -27.99 -3.22 -17.30
N GLU A 408 -28.44 -3.38 -18.56
CA GLU A 408 -29.40 -4.43 -18.94
C GLU A 408 -28.79 -5.84 -18.79
N ASP A 409 -27.53 -6.03 -19.23
CA ASP A 409 -26.86 -7.31 -19.11
C ASP A 409 -26.48 -7.61 -17.65
N PHE A 410 -26.08 -6.58 -16.90
CA PHE A 410 -25.83 -6.69 -15.48
C PHE A 410 -27.09 -7.09 -14.70
N SER A 411 -28.23 -6.49 -15.02
CA SER A 411 -29.54 -6.85 -14.42
C SER A 411 -29.93 -8.31 -14.70
N ARG A 412 -29.67 -8.81 -15.92
CA ARG A 412 -29.85 -10.23 -16.28
C ARG A 412 -28.90 -11.13 -15.47
N PHE A 413 -27.62 -10.77 -15.36
CA PHE A 413 -26.65 -11.48 -14.56
C PHE A 413 -27.06 -11.57 -13.08
N MET A 414 -27.50 -10.47 -12.47
CA MET A 414 -27.95 -10.44 -11.08
C MET A 414 -29.23 -11.22 -10.84
N SER A 415 -30.07 -11.38 -11.89
CA SER A 415 -31.32 -12.16 -11.85
C SER A 415 -31.11 -13.64 -12.15
N SER A 416 -29.99 -14.01 -12.73
CA SER A 416 -29.67 -15.38 -13.11
C SER A 416 -29.51 -16.27 -11.88
N LYS A 417 -29.91 -17.55 -12.04
CA LYS A 417 -29.69 -18.59 -11.03
C LYS A 417 -28.32 -19.28 -11.20
N ASN A 418 -27.41 -18.66 -11.91
CA ASN A 418 -26.12 -19.24 -12.19
C ASN A 418 -25.37 -19.56 -10.90
N VAL A 419 -24.82 -20.75 -10.85
CA VAL A 419 -24.13 -21.28 -9.69
C VAL A 419 -22.62 -21.14 -9.94
N SER A 420 -22.03 -20.10 -9.39
CA SER A 420 -20.56 -19.96 -9.36
C SER A 420 -19.96 -20.75 -8.19
N TYR A 421 -18.63 -20.75 -8.12
CA TYR A 421 -17.90 -21.33 -6.97
C TYR A 421 -18.28 -20.66 -5.64
N ASP A 422 -18.71 -19.41 -5.65
CA ASP A 422 -19.11 -18.60 -4.48
C ASP A 422 -20.54 -18.85 -4.00
N ALA A 423 -21.36 -19.59 -4.73
CA ALA A 423 -22.81 -19.69 -4.52
C ALA A 423 -23.24 -20.20 -3.13
N VAL A 424 -22.33 -20.85 -2.39
CA VAL A 424 -22.56 -21.32 -1.01
C VAL A 424 -22.51 -20.19 0.03
N SER A 425 -21.99 -19.02 -0.33
CA SER A 425 -21.93 -17.86 0.55
C SER A 425 -23.28 -17.17 0.68
N ASN A 426 -23.69 -16.82 1.90
CA ASN A 426 -24.90 -16.02 2.12
C ASN A 426 -24.81 -14.64 1.47
N TYR A 427 -23.59 -14.11 1.24
CA TYR A 427 -23.35 -12.83 0.57
C TYR A 427 -23.28 -12.95 -0.97
N TYR A 428 -23.43 -14.15 -1.54
CA TYR A 428 -23.41 -14.33 -2.99
C TYR A 428 -24.46 -13.48 -3.71
N ARG A 429 -25.66 -13.35 -3.10
CA ARG A 429 -26.72 -12.41 -3.51
C ARG A 429 -27.30 -11.73 -2.27
N TRP A 430 -27.62 -10.46 -2.42
CA TRP A 430 -28.24 -9.68 -1.34
C TRP A 430 -29.09 -8.54 -1.88
N LYS A 431 -29.99 -8.01 -1.03
CA LYS A 431 -30.75 -6.80 -1.28
C LYS A 431 -30.55 -5.84 -0.11
N ALA A 432 -30.22 -4.59 -0.41
CA ALA A 432 -30.15 -3.53 0.60
C ALA A 432 -31.30 -2.53 0.37
N VAL A 433 -32.09 -2.28 1.39
CA VAL A 433 -33.18 -1.31 1.35
C VAL A 433 -32.68 0.02 1.89
N LEU A 434 -32.84 1.09 1.12
CA LEU A 434 -32.42 2.44 1.46
C LEU A 434 -33.66 3.34 1.62
N ASP A 435 -33.74 4.07 2.73
CA ASP A 435 -34.70 5.16 2.88
C ASP A 435 -34.07 6.51 2.55
N ILE A 436 -34.11 6.89 1.28
CA ILE A 436 -33.56 8.17 0.83
C ILE A 436 -34.43 9.37 1.22
N SER A 437 -35.68 9.15 1.64
CA SER A 437 -36.60 10.24 2.03
C SER A 437 -36.14 10.99 3.28
N THR A 438 -35.37 10.31 4.13
CA THR A 438 -34.80 10.85 5.38
C THR A 438 -33.44 11.51 5.17
N ILE A 439 -32.82 11.34 3.99
CA ILE A 439 -31.48 11.82 3.73
C ILE A 439 -31.54 13.28 3.29
N ARG A 440 -31.12 14.16 4.20
CA ARG A 440 -30.97 15.60 3.95
C ARG A 440 -29.61 16.09 4.39
N ASP A 441 -28.88 16.62 3.44
CA ASP A 441 -27.67 17.40 3.70
C ASP A 441 -28.02 18.88 3.84
N LYS A 442 -27.33 19.62 4.73
CA LYS A 442 -27.63 21.05 4.98
C LYS A 442 -27.42 21.94 3.77
N GLU A 443 -26.44 21.62 2.95
CA GLU A 443 -26.05 22.41 1.77
C GLU A 443 -26.62 21.81 0.48
N LYS A 444 -26.59 20.47 0.35
CA LYS A 444 -27.02 19.74 -0.85
C LYS A 444 -28.55 19.59 -0.95
N GLY A 445 -29.26 19.67 0.16
CA GLY A 445 -30.71 19.40 0.24
C GLY A 445 -31.04 17.91 0.35
N ALA A 446 -32.27 17.50 0.01
CA ALA A 446 -32.68 16.11 0.04
C ALA A 446 -32.08 15.31 -1.13
N LEU A 447 -31.67 14.05 -0.87
CA LEU A 447 -31.28 13.11 -1.92
C LEU A 447 -32.51 12.70 -2.72
N LYS A 448 -32.44 12.78 -4.05
CA LYS A 448 -33.55 12.48 -4.98
C LYS A 448 -33.30 11.20 -5.77
N PHE A 449 -32.08 11.03 -6.30
CA PHE A 449 -31.75 9.91 -7.16
C PHE A 449 -30.37 9.36 -6.88
N ILE A 450 -30.23 8.05 -7.06
CA ILE A 450 -28.96 7.30 -7.08
C ILE A 450 -28.87 6.67 -8.46
N THR A 451 -27.82 7.00 -9.24
CA THR A 451 -27.68 6.53 -10.62
C THR A 451 -26.29 5.92 -10.83
N VAL A 452 -26.25 4.67 -11.28
CA VAL A 452 -25.01 4.05 -11.75
C VAL A 452 -24.63 4.67 -13.10
N LYS A 453 -23.47 5.26 -13.20
CA LYS A 453 -22.95 5.91 -14.43
C LYS A 453 -21.94 5.05 -15.16
N GLN A 454 -21.22 4.20 -14.45
CA GLN A 454 -20.20 3.35 -15.06
C GLN A 454 -19.95 2.10 -14.21
N ARG A 455 -19.72 0.99 -14.90
CA ARG A 455 -19.26 -0.29 -14.35
C ARG A 455 -17.97 -0.71 -15.07
N ASN A 456 -17.12 -1.45 -14.37
CA ASN A 456 -16.03 -2.15 -15.04
C ASN A 456 -16.47 -3.51 -15.62
N ALA A 457 -15.52 -4.25 -16.21
CA ALA A 457 -15.80 -5.54 -16.84
C ALA A 457 -16.41 -6.58 -15.89
N GLY A 458 -16.06 -6.57 -14.60
CA GLY A 458 -16.65 -7.43 -13.56
C GLY A 458 -18.04 -6.99 -13.08
N GLY A 459 -18.59 -5.90 -13.61
CA GLY A 459 -19.90 -5.36 -13.23
C GLY A 459 -19.88 -4.48 -11.96
N TYR A 460 -18.71 -4.23 -11.36
CA TYR A 460 -18.61 -3.36 -10.19
C TYR A 460 -18.79 -1.90 -10.57
N VAL A 461 -19.49 -1.15 -9.72
CA VAL A 461 -19.74 0.28 -9.94
C VAL A 461 -18.45 1.06 -9.71
N THR A 462 -17.95 1.71 -10.76
CA THR A 462 -16.75 2.58 -10.74
C THR A 462 -17.11 4.06 -10.73
N LYS A 463 -18.35 4.40 -11.12
CA LYS A 463 -18.86 5.77 -11.05
C LYS A 463 -20.34 5.78 -10.66
N LEU A 464 -20.63 6.41 -9.53
CA LEU A 464 -21.99 6.58 -9.00
C LEU A 464 -22.32 8.07 -8.90
N GLU A 465 -23.54 8.42 -9.31
CA GLU A 465 -24.09 9.78 -9.20
C GLU A 465 -25.18 9.82 -8.12
N LEU A 466 -25.02 10.75 -7.19
CA LEU A 466 -26.04 11.10 -6.18
C LEU A 466 -26.61 12.48 -6.53
N THR A 467 -27.89 12.53 -6.91
CA THR A 467 -28.58 13.76 -7.25
C THR A 467 -29.37 14.26 -6.05
N TYR A 468 -28.97 15.40 -5.51
CA TYR A 468 -29.66 16.13 -4.44
C TYR A 468 -30.53 17.25 -4.99
N GLU A 469 -31.34 17.89 -4.14
CA GLU A 469 -32.19 19.04 -4.53
C GLU A 469 -31.37 20.19 -5.14
N ASN A 470 -30.18 20.48 -4.60
CA ASN A 470 -29.40 21.66 -4.95
C ASN A 470 -28.14 21.34 -5.78
N THR A 471 -27.70 20.08 -5.84
CA THR A 471 -26.43 19.71 -6.48
C THR A 471 -26.40 18.22 -6.84
N THR A 472 -25.36 17.84 -7.57
CA THR A 472 -25.04 16.45 -7.91
C THR A 472 -23.62 16.12 -7.43
N GLU A 473 -23.45 14.98 -6.80
CA GLU A 473 -22.19 14.44 -6.31
C GLU A 473 -21.82 13.19 -7.10
N ILE A 474 -20.54 13.07 -7.47
CA ILE A 474 -20.01 11.91 -8.18
C ILE A 474 -19.03 11.17 -7.25
N LEU A 475 -19.26 9.88 -7.06
CA LEU A 475 -18.38 8.99 -6.31
C LEU A 475 -17.63 8.08 -7.30
N LEU A 476 -16.30 8.01 -7.15
CA LEU A 476 -15.40 7.30 -8.06
C LEU A 476 -14.68 6.09 -7.43
N LYS A 477 -14.75 5.95 -6.10
CA LYS A 477 -14.06 4.87 -5.38
C LYS A 477 -15.06 3.91 -4.75
N GLU A 478 -14.84 2.61 -4.93
CA GLU A 478 -15.71 1.58 -4.35
C GLU A 478 -15.86 1.72 -2.82
N THR A 479 -14.78 2.12 -2.15
CA THR A 479 -14.77 2.32 -0.71
C THR A 479 -15.69 3.45 -0.25
N GLU A 480 -15.75 4.56 -1.02
CA GLU A 480 -16.65 5.69 -0.76
C GLU A 480 -18.10 5.30 -1.06
N ILE A 481 -18.35 4.64 -2.20
CA ILE A 481 -19.67 4.16 -2.61
C ILE A 481 -20.26 3.26 -1.52
N ARG A 482 -19.49 2.26 -1.07
CA ARG A 482 -19.92 1.32 -0.03
C ARG A 482 -20.19 2.00 1.31
N LYS A 483 -19.34 2.96 1.71
CA LYS A 483 -19.45 3.70 2.95
C LYS A 483 -20.69 4.61 2.94
N ILE A 484 -20.87 5.41 1.89
CA ILE A 484 -21.98 6.38 1.80
C ILE A 484 -23.31 5.66 1.70
N LEU A 485 -23.45 4.70 0.80
CA LEU A 485 -24.70 3.96 0.65
C LEU A 485 -24.99 3.06 1.86
N GLY A 486 -23.96 2.51 2.50
CA GLY A 486 -24.12 1.76 3.75
C GLY A 486 -24.68 2.60 4.90
N ALA A 487 -24.29 3.89 4.98
CA ALA A 487 -24.86 4.82 5.97
C ALA A 487 -26.35 5.13 5.72
N TYR A 488 -26.85 4.90 4.50
CA TYR A 488 -28.26 5.09 4.12
C TYR A 488 -29.08 3.80 4.19
N MET A 489 -28.42 2.66 4.45
CA MET A 489 -29.05 1.34 4.48
C MET A 489 -29.85 1.16 5.77
N GLN A 490 -31.11 0.78 5.64
CA GLN A 490 -31.97 0.38 6.76
C GLN A 490 -31.80 -1.09 7.10
N GLU A 491 -31.80 -1.93 6.07
CA GLU A 491 -31.64 -3.37 6.21
C GLU A 491 -30.92 -3.97 5.01
N LEU A 492 -30.23 -5.07 5.27
CA LEU A 492 -29.62 -5.93 4.27
C LEU A 492 -30.25 -7.32 4.37
N ILE A 493 -30.84 -7.81 3.30
CA ILE A 493 -31.43 -9.14 3.18
C ILE A 493 -30.44 -10.02 2.41
N LEU A 494 -29.88 -11.03 3.07
CA LEU A 494 -28.93 -11.97 2.48
C LEU A 494 -29.61 -13.06 1.64
N GLN A 495 -28.84 -13.86 0.90
CA GLN A 495 -29.33 -14.95 0.05
C GLN A 495 -30.20 -15.98 0.82
N ASN A 496 -29.88 -16.22 2.09
CA ASN A 496 -30.62 -17.13 2.98
C ASN A 496 -31.79 -16.48 3.72
N GLU A 497 -32.25 -15.32 3.25
CA GLU A 497 -33.32 -14.50 3.84
C GLU A 497 -33.00 -13.92 5.24
N GLN A 498 -31.77 -14.06 5.72
CA GLN A 498 -31.36 -13.41 6.95
C GLN A 498 -31.30 -11.89 6.76
N VAL A 499 -31.92 -11.16 7.70
CA VAL A 499 -31.91 -9.69 7.72
C VAL A 499 -30.82 -9.20 8.66
N ARG A 500 -30.03 -8.23 8.20
CA ARG A 500 -28.97 -7.54 8.97
C ARG A 500 -29.27 -6.05 9.01
N THR A 501 -29.18 -5.46 10.19
CA THR A 501 -29.36 -4.01 10.43
C THR A 501 -28.16 -3.37 11.12
N ASP A 502 -27.15 -4.16 11.42
CA ASP A 502 -25.94 -3.78 12.17
C ASP A 502 -24.77 -3.35 11.25
N LEU A 503 -24.95 -3.41 9.93
CA LEU A 503 -23.92 -3.05 8.98
C LEU A 503 -23.96 -1.56 8.65
N ILE A 504 -22.79 -0.92 8.70
CA ILE A 504 -22.60 0.51 8.40
C ILE A 504 -21.98 0.74 7.01
N ARG A 505 -21.77 -0.33 6.25
CA ARG A 505 -21.14 -0.34 4.92
C ARG A 505 -21.82 -1.40 4.05
N LEU A 506 -22.03 -1.11 2.75
CA LEU A 506 -22.48 -2.13 1.81
C LEU A 506 -21.47 -3.28 1.69
N PRO A 507 -21.93 -4.53 1.51
CA PRO A 507 -21.04 -5.67 1.36
C PRO A 507 -20.07 -5.54 0.18
N SER A 508 -20.53 -5.02 -0.97
CA SER A 508 -19.71 -4.80 -2.17
C SER A 508 -20.20 -3.58 -2.95
N ALA A 509 -19.44 -3.17 -3.97
CA ALA A 509 -19.88 -2.19 -4.97
C ALA A 509 -20.50 -2.85 -6.24
N CYS A 510 -20.83 -4.13 -6.17
CA CYS A 510 -21.45 -4.87 -7.28
C CYS A 510 -22.97 -4.96 -7.05
N PHE A 511 -23.71 -3.96 -7.55
CA PHE A 511 -25.16 -3.84 -7.37
C PHE A 511 -25.82 -3.04 -8.49
N GLU A 512 -27.12 -3.21 -8.69
CA GLU A 512 -28.00 -2.33 -9.46
C GLU A 512 -28.96 -1.58 -8.55
N VAL A 513 -29.50 -0.47 -9.03
CA VAL A 513 -30.44 0.39 -8.30
C VAL A 513 -31.85 0.17 -8.81
N LEU A 514 -32.74 -0.26 -7.94
CA LEU A 514 -34.16 -0.54 -8.24
C LEU A 514 -35.06 0.33 -7.36
N VAL A 515 -36.30 0.49 -7.76
CA VAL A 515 -37.38 1.09 -6.94
C VAL A 515 -38.44 0.01 -6.68
N ASN A 516 -38.75 -0.24 -5.42
CA ASN A 516 -39.78 -1.21 -5.07
C ASN A 516 -41.24 -0.62 -5.24
N ALA A 517 -42.24 -1.42 -5.01
CA ALA A 517 -43.66 -1.00 -5.13
C ALA A 517 -44.03 0.15 -4.17
N ASP A 518 -43.34 0.28 -3.05
CA ASP A 518 -43.54 1.31 -2.02
C ASP A 518 -42.77 2.60 -2.31
N GLY A 519 -42.05 2.66 -3.44
CA GLY A 519 -41.23 3.80 -3.84
C GLY A 519 -39.86 3.93 -3.13
N GLN A 520 -39.44 2.89 -2.36
CA GLN A 520 -38.12 2.87 -1.72
C GLN A 520 -37.06 2.42 -2.73
N ILE A 521 -35.82 2.90 -2.52
CA ILE A 521 -34.66 2.44 -3.27
C ILE A 521 -34.21 1.09 -2.73
N VAL A 522 -34.05 0.12 -3.62
CA VAL A 522 -33.48 -1.20 -3.31
C VAL A 522 -32.24 -1.41 -4.16
N LEU A 523 -31.12 -1.68 -3.53
CA LEU A 523 -29.92 -2.14 -4.20
C LEU A 523 -29.95 -3.66 -4.26
N ARG A 524 -30.03 -4.24 -5.48
CA ARG A 524 -29.86 -5.68 -5.68
C ARG A 524 -28.43 -5.96 -6.04
N GLY A 525 -27.69 -6.63 -5.18
CA GLY A 525 -26.25 -6.83 -5.32
C GLY A 525 -25.77 -8.23 -4.96
N GLY A 526 -24.49 -8.43 -5.07
CA GLY A 526 -23.82 -9.66 -4.70
C GLY A 526 -22.37 -9.45 -4.32
N GLY A 527 -21.82 -10.44 -3.60
CA GLY A 527 -20.46 -10.42 -3.11
C GLY A 527 -20.27 -9.68 -1.78
N ASN A 528 -19.11 -9.90 -1.17
CA ASN A 528 -18.65 -9.26 0.07
C ASN A 528 -17.14 -9.02 0.02
N GLY A 529 -16.73 -7.77 0.12
CA GLY A 529 -15.35 -7.30 -0.01
C GLY A 529 -15.18 -6.39 -1.22
N HIS A 530 -13.92 -6.09 -1.56
CA HIS A 530 -13.55 -5.22 -2.69
C HIS A 530 -13.64 -5.92 -4.05
N GLY A 531 -13.67 -7.26 -4.06
CA GLY A 531 -13.81 -8.06 -5.28
C GLY A 531 -12.52 -8.34 -6.04
N ILE A 532 -11.39 -7.77 -5.68
CA ILE A 532 -10.11 -7.83 -6.41
C ILE A 532 -9.30 -9.04 -5.95
N GLY A 533 -8.81 -9.85 -6.92
CA GLY A 533 -8.02 -11.05 -6.66
C GLY A 533 -8.85 -12.25 -6.18
N MET A 534 -8.35 -13.05 -5.24
CA MET A 534 -8.95 -14.32 -4.86
C MET A 534 -10.19 -14.15 -3.97
N SER A 535 -11.32 -14.77 -4.39
CA SER A 535 -12.48 -14.96 -3.52
C SER A 535 -12.27 -16.15 -2.59
N GLN A 536 -12.41 -15.95 -1.28
CA GLN A 536 -12.25 -17.00 -0.26
C GLN A 536 -13.34 -18.07 -0.40
N TYR A 537 -14.62 -17.68 -0.60
CA TYR A 537 -15.71 -18.61 -0.86
C TYR A 537 -15.57 -19.28 -2.23
N GLY A 538 -15.05 -18.56 -3.22
CA GLY A 538 -14.75 -19.13 -4.54
C GLY A 538 -13.65 -20.18 -4.46
N ALA A 539 -12.56 -19.91 -3.73
CA ALA A 539 -11.50 -20.87 -3.47
C ALA A 539 -12.03 -22.13 -2.76
N ARG A 540 -12.94 -21.97 -1.77
CA ARG A 540 -13.66 -23.08 -1.16
C ARG A 540 -14.43 -23.90 -2.19
N GLY A 541 -15.24 -23.26 -3.02
CA GLY A 541 -16.05 -23.95 -4.02
C GLY A 541 -15.22 -24.68 -5.08
N MET A 542 -14.04 -24.14 -5.43
CA MET A 542 -13.09 -24.82 -6.30
C MET A 542 -12.45 -26.03 -5.60
N ALA A 543 -12.02 -25.87 -4.35
CA ALA A 543 -11.49 -26.99 -3.55
C ALA A 543 -12.49 -28.13 -3.39
N GLU A 544 -13.77 -27.83 -3.15
CA GLU A 544 -14.88 -28.82 -3.10
C GLU A 544 -15.08 -29.55 -4.44
N LYS A 545 -14.68 -28.93 -5.56
CA LYS A 545 -14.70 -29.55 -6.90
C LYS A 545 -13.40 -30.26 -7.26
N GLY A 546 -12.42 -30.31 -6.36
CA GLY A 546 -11.18 -31.07 -6.52
C GLY A 546 -10.02 -30.30 -7.13
N TYR A 547 -10.12 -28.97 -7.30
CA TYR A 547 -8.99 -28.13 -7.71
C TYR A 547 -7.98 -28.03 -6.57
N ASN A 548 -6.68 -28.11 -6.92
CA ASN A 548 -5.61 -27.87 -5.98
C ASN A 548 -5.31 -26.38 -5.80
N TYR A 549 -4.56 -26.01 -4.76
CA TYR A 549 -4.30 -24.61 -4.42
C TYR A 549 -3.58 -23.82 -5.52
N LYS A 550 -2.74 -24.45 -6.36
CA LYS A 550 -2.07 -23.78 -7.48
C LYS A 550 -3.06 -23.46 -8.60
N GLU A 551 -3.96 -24.39 -8.91
CA GLU A 551 -5.06 -24.16 -9.87
C GLU A 551 -6.03 -23.09 -9.38
N ILE A 552 -6.25 -23.01 -8.05
CA ILE A 552 -7.07 -21.94 -7.45
C ILE A 552 -6.37 -20.58 -7.63
N ILE A 553 -5.06 -20.48 -7.35
CA ILE A 553 -4.29 -19.25 -7.53
C ILE A 553 -4.26 -18.83 -9.01
N ASP A 554 -3.99 -19.75 -9.92
CA ASP A 554 -3.95 -19.54 -11.37
C ASP A 554 -5.30 -19.06 -11.93
N TYR A 555 -6.41 -19.48 -11.34
CA TYR A 555 -7.75 -19.03 -11.72
C TYR A 555 -8.01 -17.54 -11.39
N TYR A 556 -7.47 -17.05 -10.26
CA TYR A 556 -7.72 -15.68 -9.79
C TYR A 556 -6.64 -14.67 -10.19
N TYR A 557 -5.45 -15.12 -10.57
CA TYR A 557 -4.34 -14.26 -10.95
C TYR A 557 -3.72 -14.71 -12.27
N GLU A 558 -3.71 -13.82 -13.25
CA GLU A 558 -3.14 -14.11 -14.57
C GLU A 558 -1.59 -14.08 -14.54
N ASN A 559 -0.95 -14.90 -15.37
CA ASN A 559 0.53 -14.91 -15.55
C ASN A 559 1.32 -15.15 -14.25
N VAL A 560 0.74 -15.84 -13.27
CA VAL A 560 1.33 -16.03 -11.95
C VAL A 560 1.96 -17.41 -11.82
N VAL A 561 3.12 -17.46 -11.17
CA VAL A 561 3.82 -18.69 -10.83
C VAL A 561 4.01 -18.78 -9.33
N VAL A 562 3.58 -19.90 -8.73
CA VAL A 562 3.87 -20.23 -7.32
C VAL A 562 5.23 -20.90 -7.23
N LYS A 563 6.17 -20.25 -6.53
CA LYS A 563 7.54 -20.75 -6.31
C LYS A 563 7.97 -20.57 -4.85
N LYS A 564 9.04 -21.25 -4.44
CA LYS A 564 9.70 -20.97 -3.16
C LYS A 564 10.61 -19.75 -3.27
N LEU A 565 10.61 -18.92 -2.22
CA LEU A 565 11.59 -17.85 -2.02
C LEU A 565 12.96 -18.43 -1.67
#